data_8aa1df0c1fcfb0b280aa2918da686e39
#
_entry.id   8aa1df0c1fcfb0b280aa2918da686e39
#
_cell.length_a   1.000
_cell.length_b   1.000
_cell.length_c   1.000
_cell.angle_alpha   90.00
_cell.angle_beta   90.00
_cell.angle_gamma   90.00
#
_symmetry.space_group_name_H-M   'P 1'
#
loop_
_entity.id
_entity.type
_entity.pdbx_description
1 polymer ?
#
loop_
_entity_poly.entity_id
_entity_poly.type
_entity_poly.pdbx_seq_one_letter_code
_entity_poly.pdbx_strand_id
1 'polypeptide(L)'
;MSKYIMALDAGTTSNRCILFDKQGNICSVAQKEFTQIFPQPGWVEHDADEIFATQLEVAQIALRNLGATAADIAAIGITNQRETTVVWNKYTGRPVYHAIVWQCRRTADLCQKLRQEGWTDAVRQKTGLVIDPYFSATKIAWILNNVQGARQMADRGELLFGTVETWLIWKLTGGRVHVTDYSNASRTMLFNINTLQWDEDILALLNIPKSILPQAMPSSTVYGKTDAAFFGAPVPISGAAGDQQAALFGQTCFAPGEAKCTYGTGAFVLMNTGEKPMFSQNGLVTTIAWGVNSKVTYALEGSIFVAGAAIQWLRDELRFIESASDSEYMARKVPDTNGCYVVPAFTGLGAPYWDAYARGTVVGLSRGVNKYHIIRATLDSITYQTNDVLTAMGSDAGIPLGNLRVDGGAAANNYLMQTQADVTDAPVLRPKCVETTAMGAAYLAGLAVGYWKDLEEIRANWSVDRTFRSEMDAQQRIVRLQEWKRAVSAAISWAKDAPNC
;
A
#
# COMPACT_ATOMS: atom_id res chain seq x y z
N MET A 1 13.80 -2.40 31.75
CA MET A 1 13.69 -1.70 30.45
C MET A 1 12.81 -2.52 29.56
N SER A 2 11.89 -1.89 28.84
CA SER A 2 11.03 -2.59 27.87
C SER A 2 11.90 -3.22 26.78
N LYS A 3 11.56 -4.45 26.36
CA LYS A 3 12.43 -5.28 25.50
C LYS A 3 12.01 -5.25 24.03
N TYR A 4 10.74 -4.91 23.76
CA TYR A 4 10.16 -5.08 22.44
C TYR A 4 9.36 -3.87 21.99
N ILE A 5 9.24 -3.69 20.68
CA ILE A 5 8.19 -2.88 20.02
C ILE A 5 7.18 -3.85 19.44
N MET A 6 5.89 -3.55 19.66
CA MET A 6 4.77 -4.28 19.07
C MET A 6 4.33 -3.57 17.77
N ALA A 7 4.35 -4.27 16.65
CA ALA A 7 3.77 -3.81 15.41
C ALA A 7 2.43 -4.49 15.16
N LEU A 8 1.39 -3.71 14.94
CA LEU A 8 0.07 -4.15 14.50
C LEU A 8 -0.06 -3.85 13.01
N ASP A 9 -0.23 -4.89 12.21
CA ASP A 9 -0.37 -4.79 10.76
C ASP A 9 -1.77 -5.25 10.35
N ALA A 10 -2.64 -4.27 10.09
CA ALA A 10 -4.02 -4.50 9.67
C ALA A 10 -4.10 -4.53 8.14
N GLY A 11 -3.78 -5.67 7.55
CA GLY A 11 -3.79 -5.88 6.10
C GLY A 11 -5.20 -5.99 5.50
N THR A 12 -5.28 -6.21 4.19
CA THR A 12 -6.57 -6.31 3.49
C THR A 12 -7.32 -7.60 3.81
N THR A 13 -6.62 -8.71 3.99
CA THR A 13 -7.24 -10.03 4.18
C THR A 13 -6.99 -10.63 5.55
N SER A 14 -6.03 -10.09 6.29
CA SER A 14 -5.64 -10.61 7.60
C SER A 14 -5.03 -9.52 8.47
N ASN A 15 -5.14 -9.70 9.77
CA ASN A 15 -4.43 -8.94 10.78
C ASN A 15 -3.23 -9.71 11.27
N ARG A 16 -2.13 -8.97 11.55
CA ARG A 16 -0.88 -9.53 12.04
C ARG A 16 -0.37 -8.72 13.23
N CYS A 17 0.30 -9.38 14.15
CA CYS A 17 1.10 -8.75 15.20
C CYS A 17 2.49 -9.33 15.19
N ILE A 18 3.50 -8.46 15.21
CA ILE A 18 4.92 -8.84 15.27
C ILE A 18 5.58 -8.09 16.42
N LEU A 19 6.34 -8.82 17.23
CA LEU A 19 7.19 -8.24 18.28
C LEU A 19 8.64 -8.20 17.79
N PHE A 20 9.21 -7.01 17.79
CA PHE A 20 10.60 -6.77 17.38
C PHE A 20 11.48 -6.39 18.57
N ASP A 21 12.70 -6.91 18.60
CA ASP A 21 13.74 -6.48 19.56
C ASP A 21 14.49 -5.21 19.09
N LYS A 22 15.43 -4.76 19.88
CA LYS A 22 16.27 -3.58 19.59
C LYS A 22 17.09 -3.72 18.30
N GLN A 23 17.46 -4.92 17.93
CA GLN A 23 18.24 -5.26 16.72
C GLN A 23 17.34 -5.42 15.49
N GLY A 24 16.01 -5.29 15.64
CA GLY A 24 15.05 -5.49 14.56
C GLY A 24 14.77 -6.97 14.24
N ASN A 25 15.15 -7.89 15.14
CA ASN A 25 14.80 -9.30 14.96
C ASN A 25 13.33 -9.54 15.31
N ILE A 26 12.69 -10.43 14.55
CA ILE A 26 11.35 -10.92 14.84
C ILE A 26 11.41 -11.90 16.01
N CYS A 27 10.78 -11.54 17.14
CA CYS A 27 10.76 -12.36 18.34
C CYS A 27 9.46 -13.19 18.46
N SER A 28 8.36 -12.67 17.96
CA SER A 28 7.07 -13.37 17.93
C SER A 28 6.22 -12.87 16.78
N VAL A 29 5.41 -13.76 16.20
CA VAL A 29 4.44 -13.44 15.13
C VAL A 29 3.14 -14.16 15.44
N ALA A 30 2.03 -13.46 15.24
CA ALA A 30 0.70 -14.06 15.16
C ALA A 30 -0.08 -13.40 14.02
N GLN A 31 -0.86 -14.18 13.30
CA GLN A 31 -1.68 -13.74 12.17
C GLN A 31 -3.04 -14.43 12.19
N LYS A 32 -4.07 -13.70 11.76
CA LYS A 32 -5.42 -14.25 11.60
C LYS A 32 -6.13 -13.55 10.45
N GLU A 33 -6.75 -14.33 9.58
CA GLU A 33 -7.63 -13.83 8.53
C GLU A 33 -8.96 -13.36 9.12
N PHE A 34 -9.67 -12.49 8.40
CA PHE A 34 -11.01 -12.02 8.71
C PHE A 34 -11.90 -12.02 7.47
N THR A 35 -13.21 -11.93 7.69
CA THR A 35 -14.23 -12.09 6.66
C THR A 35 -14.15 -11.00 5.60
N GLN A 36 -14.16 -11.42 4.32
CA GLN A 36 -14.29 -10.54 3.16
C GLN A 36 -15.75 -10.54 2.71
N ILE A 37 -16.35 -9.37 2.53
CA ILE A 37 -17.77 -9.20 2.23
C ILE A 37 -17.92 -8.58 0.83
N PHE A 38 -18.67 -9.24 -0.05
CA PHE A 38 -18.89 -8.84 -1.44
C PHE A 38 -20.39 -8.70 -1.72
N PRO A 39 -21.06 -7.59 -1.31
CA PRO A 39 -22.52 -7.46 -1.38
C PRO A 39 -23.06 -7.40 -2.81
N GLN A 40 -22.29 -6.84 -3.72
CA GLN A 40 -22.63 -6.66 -5.13
C GLN A 40 -21.35 -6.72 -6.00
N PRO A 41 -21.44 -6.94 -7.32
CA PRO A 41 -20.29 -6.88 -8.21
C PRO A 41 -19.52 -5.56 -8.07
N GLY A 42 -18.21 -5.64 -7.84
CA GLY A 42 -17.35 -4.48 -7.62
C GLY A 42 -17.45 -3.81 -6.25
N TRP A 43 -18.29 -4.32 -5.32
CA TRP A 43 -18.37 -3.84 -3.95
C TRP A 43 -17.54 -4.73 -3.03
N VAL A 44 -16.75 -4.11 -2.16
CA VAL A 44 -15.91 -4.80 -1.18
C VAL A 44 -16.05 -4.11 0.17
N GLU A 45 -16.36 -4.90 1.19
CA GLU A 45 -16.59 -4.42 2.55
C GLU A 45 -15.91 -5.32 3.58
N HIS A 46 -15.61 -4.75 4.75
CA HIS A 46 -15.17 -5.48 5.94
C HIS A 46 -16.01 -5.10 7.15
N ASP A 47 -16.12 -6.01 8.10
CA ASP A 47 -16.63 -5.70 9.43
C ASP A 47 -15.52 -5.03 10.25
N ALA A 48 -15.69 -3.74 10.59
CA ALA A 48 -14.69 -2.99 11.35
C ALA A 48 -14.51 -3.52 12.80
N ASP A 49 -15.57 -4.07 13.40
CA ASP A 49 -15.46 -4.69 14.73
C ASP A 49 -14.69 -6.03 14.65
N GLU A 50 -14.86 -6.81 13.58
CA GLU A 50 -14.05 -8.02 13.33
C GLU A 50 -12.57 -7.66 13.11
N ILE A 51 -12.26 -6.59 12.36
CA ILE A 51 -10.88 -6.10 12.21
C ILE A 51 -10.28 -5.79 13.59
N PHE A 52 -10.98 -5.06 14.44
CA PHE A 52 -10.48 -4.75 15.78
C PHE A 52 -10.31 -6.00 16.64
N ALA A 53 -11.30 -6.88 16.66
CA ALA A 53 -11.28 -8.11 17.49
C ALA A 53 -10.14 -9.02 17.09
N THR A 54 -9.96 -9.27 15.80
CA THR A 54 -8.87 -10.11 15.28
C THR A 54 -7.50 -9.47 15.49
N GLN A 55 -7.37 -8.13 15.35
CA GLN A 55 -6.11 -7.44 15.62
C GLN A 55 -5.71 -7.52 17.11
N LEU A 56 -6.66 -7.37 18.01
CA LEU A 56 -6.42 -7.51 19.45
C LEU A 56 -6.05 -8.97 19.80
N GLU A 57 -6.75 -9.94 19.22
CA GLU A 57 -6.49 -11.36 19.44
C GLU A 57 -5.06 -11.74 19.02
N VAL A 58 -4.61 -11.35 17.83
CA VAL A 58 -3.24 -11.67 17.37
C VAL A 58 -2.19 -10.94 18.22
N ALA A 59 -2.47 -9.73 18.72
CA ALA A 59 -1.57 -9.02 19.62
C ALA A 59 -1.40 -9.79 20.95
N GLN A 60 -2.50 -10.29 21.51
CA GLN A 60 -2.46 -11.09 22.74
C GLN A 60 -1.79 -12.45 22.52
N ILE A 61 -2.01 -13.10 21.35
CA ILE A 61 -1.34 -14.36 20.98
C ILE A 61 0.17 -14.13 20.87
N ALA A 62 0.62 -13.06 20.19
CA ALA A 62 2.03 -12.77 20.04
C ALA A 62 2.74 -12.54 21.39
N LEU A 63 2.08 -11.86 22.35
CA LEU A 63 2.59 -11.71 23.71
C LEU A 63 2.69 -13.07 24.42
N ARG A 64 1.63 -13.88 24.38
CA ARG A 64 1.62 -15.21 25.03
C ARG A 64 2.69 -16.15 24.47
N ASN A 65 2.90 -16.15 23.15
CA ASN A 65 3.90 -17.00 22.50
C ASN A 65 5.33 -16.70 23.00
N LEU A 66 5.57 -15.46 23.39
CA LEU A 66 6.90 -15.02 23.90
C LEU A 66 6.98 -15.01 25.45
N GLY A 67 5.84 -15.25 26.13
CA GLY A 67 5.76 -15.07 27.59
C GLY A 67 5.97 -13.61 28.04
N ALA A 68 5.70 -12.67 27.15
CA ALA A 68 5.85 -11.24 27.38
C ALA A 68 4.57 -10.61 27.95
N THR A 69 4.72 -9.51 28.67
CA THR A 69 3.64 -8.70 29.24
C THR A 69 3.67 -7.27 28.69
N ALA A 70 2.66 -6.47 28.99
CA ALA A 70 2.65 -5.06 28.64
C ALA A 70 3.91 -4.29 29.14
N ALA A 71 4.50 -4.69 30.26
CA ALA A 71 5.71 -4.08 30.81
C ALA A 71 6.96 -4.32 29.93
N ASP A 72 6.96 -5.36 29.10
CA ASP A 72 8.05 -5.66 28.18
C ASP A 72 7.92 -4.86 26.87
N ILE A 73 6.77 -4.22 26.59
CA ILE A 73 6.49 -3.46 25.36
C ILE A 73 6.79 -1.97 25.59
N ALA A 74 7.72 -1.43 24.83
CA ALA A 74 8.05 -0.01 24.86
C ALA A 74 6.96 0.86 24.23
N ALA A 75 6.45 0.41 23.07
CA ALA A 75 5.39 1.10 22.33
C ALA A 75 4.72 0.18 21.30
N ILE A 76 3.58 0.64 20.79
CA ILE A 76 2.83 0.04 19.69
C ILE A 76 2.97 0.93 18.47
N GLY A 77 3.35 0.33 17.33
CA GLY A 77 3.24 0.90 15.99
C GLY A 77 2.10 0.24 15.22
N ILE A 78 1.35 1.02 14.45
CA ILE A 78 0.21 0.54 13.67
C ILE A 78 0.47 0.82 12.20
N THR A 79 0.28 -0.19 11.35
CA THR A 79 0.20 -0.03 9.91
C THR A 79 -1.06 -0.70 9.39
N ASN A 80 -1.56 -0.26 8.25
CA ASN A 80 -2.89 -0.65 7.80
C ASN A 80 -3.03 -0.61 6.29
N GLN A 81 -3.97 -1.41 5.78
CA GLN A 81 -4.56 -1.19 4.47
C GLN A 81 -5.09 0.24 4.40
N ARG A 82 -4.61 1.01 3.42
CA ARG A 82 -4.93 2.44 3.30
C ARG A 82 -6.34 2.64 2.74
N GLU A 83 -6.86 3.85 2.80
CA GLU A 83 -8.10 4.35 2.17
C GLU A 83 -9.39 3.65 2.62
N THR A 84 -9.32 2.47 3.24
CA THR A 84 -10.49 1.77 3.77
C THR A 84 -11.17 2.64 4.80
N THR A 85 -12.47 2.89 4.59
CA THR A 85 -13.25 3.94 5.23
C THR A 85 -14.15 3.37 6.30
N VAL A 86 -13.98 3.81 7.54
CA VAL A 86 -14.83 3.47 8.69
C VAL A 86 -15.53 4.74 9.17
N VAL A 87 -16.85 4.67 9.37
CA VAL A 87 -17.65 5.74 9.99
C VAL A 87 -18.43 5.13 11.15
N TRP A 88 -18.30 5.72 12.35
CA TRP A 88 -18.94 5.18 13.57
C TRP A 88 -19.55 6.27 14.43
N ASN A 89 -20.49 5.87 15.28
CA ASN A 89 -21.07 6.76 16.26
C ASN A 89 -20.17 6.83 17.51
N LYS A 90 -19.71 8.04 17.86
CA LYS A 90 -18.74 8.27 18.95
C LYS A 90 -19.26 7.91 20.34
N TYR A 91 -20.57 7.88 20.54
CA TYR A 91 -21.18 7.58 21.83
C TYR A 91 -21.40 6.09 22.04
N THR A 92 -21.77 5.36 20.99
CA THR A 92 -22.02 3.92 21.05
C THR A 92 -20.80 3.08 20.71
N GLY A 93 -19.83 3.68 20.01
CA GLY A 93 -18.66 2.97 19.50
C GLY A 93 -18.97 1.99 18.37
N ARG A 94 -20.15 2.07 17.75
CA ARG A 94 -20.59 1.15 16.70
C ARG A 94 -20.43 1.79 15.32
N PRO A 95 -19.86 1.07 14.35
CA PRO A 95 -19.88 1.48 12.94
C PRO A 95 -21.32 1.65 12.47
N VAL A 96 -21.59 2.71 11.68
CA VAL A 96 -22.92 2.93 11.08
C VAL A 96 -23.13 2.12 9.82
N TYR A 97 -22.04 1.64 9.24
CA TYR A 97 -21.99 0.78 8.06
C TYR A 97 -20.70 -0.04 8.08
N HIS A 98 -20.62 -1.12 7.30
CA HIS A 98 -19.37 -1.85 7.10
C HIS A 98 -18.26 -0.91 6.58
N ALA A 99 -17.02 -1.21 6.90
CA ALA A 99 -15.87 -0.51 6.35
C ALA A 99 -15.84 -0.70 4.82
N ILE A 100 -15.88 0.40 4.07
CA ILE A 100 -15.80 0.35 2.60
C ILE A 100 -14.33 0.26 2.20
N VAL A 101 -13.94 -0.89 1.61
CA VAL A 101 -12.55 -1.23 1.31
C VAL A 101 -12.01 -0.40 0.14
N TRP A 102 -10.71 -0.17 0.11
CA TRP A 102 -10.00 0.56 -0.94
C TRP A 102 -10.26 0.01 -2.37
N GLN A 103 -10.50 -1.28 -2.51
CA GLN A 103 -10.81 -1.96 -3.77
C GLN A 103 -12.24 -1.68 -4.29
N CYS A 104 -13.13 -1.17 -3.43
CA CYS A 104 -14.54 -1.02 -3.74
C CYS A 104 -14.78 0.07 -4.80
N ARG A 105 -15.55 -0.27 -5.85
CA ARG A 105 -15.81 0.61 -6.99
C ARG A 105 -17.17 1.33 -6.96
N ARG A 106 -17.96 1.20 -5.85
CA ARG A 106 -19.34 1.75 -5.74
C ARG A 106 -19.47 3.26 -5.96
N THR A 107 -18.38 4.01 -5.83
CA THR A 107 -18.38 5.47 -5.99
C THR A 107 -17.81 5.93 -7.34
N ALA A 108 -17.69 5.01 -8.32
CA ALA A 108 -17.13 5.31 -9.64
C ALA A 108 -17.91 6.44 -10.35
N ASP A 109 -19.24 6.41 -10.27
CA ASP A 109 -20.12 7.43 -10.91
C ASP A 109 -19.91 8.82 -10.29
N LEU A 110 -19.75 8.90 -8.96
CA LEU A 110 -19.42 10.16 -8.27
C LEU A 110 -18.05 10.69 -8.73
N CYS A 111 -17.06 9.82 -8.86
CA CYS A 111 -15.75 10.20 -9.36
C CYS A 111 -15.82 10.71 -10.81
N GLN A 112 -16.63 10.07 -11.66
CA GLN A 112 -16.83 10.51 -13.03
C GLN A 112 -17.48 11.89 -13.09
N LYS A 113 -18.51 12.11 -12.27
CA LYS A 113 -19.19 13.42 -12.14
C LYS A 113 -18.21 14.51 -11.74
N LEU A 114 -17.39 14.29 -10.70
CA LEU A 114 -16.38 15.26 -10.24
C LEU A 114 -15.36 15.61 -11.33
N ARG A 115 -14.93 14.64 -12.13
CA ARG A 115 -14.03 14.88 -13.27
C ARG A 115 -14.71 15.72 -14.35
N GLN A 116 -15.97 15.44 -14.68
CA GLN A 116 -16.76 16.21 -15.65
C GLN A 116 -17.02 17.64 -15.20
N GLU A 117 -17.15 17.88 -13.90
CA GLU A 117 -17.27 19.20 -13.29
C GLU A 117 -15.95 19.97 -13.20
N GLY A 118 -14.83 19.40 -13.66
CA GLY A 118 -13.53 20.08 -13.76
C GLY A 118 -12.68 20.06 -12.49
N TRP A 119 -12.97 19.20 -11.51
CA TRP A 119 -12.24 19.16 -10.23
C TRP A 119 -10.88 18.45 -10.30
N THR A 120 -10.52 17.84 -11.41
CA THR A 120 -9.31 17.01 -11.54
C THR A 120 -8.02 17.74 -11.12
N ASP A 121 -7.79 18.94 -11.65
CA ASP A 121 -6.56 19.68 -11.37
C ASP A 121 -6.54 20.22 -9.93
N ALA A 122 -7.68 20.72 -9.44
CA ALA A 122 -7.78 21.24 -8.08
C ALA A 122 -7.51 20.13 -7.03
N VAL A 123 -8.12 18.95 -7.20
CA VAL A 123 -7.87 17.80 -6.32
C VAL A 123 -6.41 17.38 -6.38
N ARG A 124 -5.83 17.28 -7.58
CA ARG A 124 -4.43 16.90 -7.75
C ARG A 124 -3.47 17.88 -7.09
N GLN A 125 -3.64 19.18 -7.30
CA GLN A 125 -2.77 20.21 -6.71
C GLN A 125 -2.85 20.28 -5.19
N LYS A 126 -4.03 20.00 -4.61
CA LYS A 126 -4.24 20.03 -3.17
C LYS A 126 -3.82 18.76 -2.48
N THR A 127 -4.16 17.60 -3.05
CA THR A 127 -4.03 16.30 -2.39
C THR A 127 -2.91 15.41 -2.95
N GLY A 128 -2.39 15.73 -4.14
CA GLY A 128 -1.45 14.88 -4.88
C GLY A 128 -2.08 13.69 -5.57
N LEU A 129 -3.40 13.50 -5.44
CA LEU A 129 -4.12 12.31 -5.88
C LEU A 129 -4.92 12.57 -7.16
N VAL A 130 -5.31 11.49 -7.82
CA VAL A 130 -6.32 11.50 -8.88
C VAL A 130 -7.72 11.30 -8.29
N ILE A 131 -8.77 11.72 -8.99
CA ILE A 131 -10.14 11.42 -8.58
C ILE A 131 -10.45 9.97 -8.92
N ASP A 132 -10.49 9.09 -7.92
CA ASP A 132 -10.77 7.66 -8.10
C ASP A 132 -11.50 7.09 -6.88
N PRO A 133 -12.40 6.10 -7.04
CA PRO A 133 -13.04 5.38 -5.94
C PRO A 133 -12.08 4.72 -4.95
N TYR A 134 -10.83 4.58 -5.32
CA TYR A 134 -9.76 4.07 -4.46
C TYR A 134 -9.66 4.84 -3.14
N PHE A 135 -9.75 6.18 -3.18
CA PHE A 135 -9.55 7.06 -2.03
C PHE A 135 -10.79 7.22 -1.15
N SER A 136 -10.63 7.68 0.10
CA SER A 136 -11.68 7.64 1.13
C SER A 136 -12.83 8.62 0.90
N ALA A 137 -12.57 9.82 0.34
CA ALA A 137 -13.52 10.94 0.30
C ALA A 137 -14.90 10.57 -0.26
N THR A 138 -14.92 9.92 -1.43
CA THR A 138 -16.19 9.54 -2.09
C THR A 138 -16.93 8.44 -1.33
N LYS A 139 -16.22 7.57 -0.60
CA LYS A 139 -16.81 6.54 0.26
C LYS A 139 -17.49 7.15 1.48
N ILE A 140 -16.86 8.18 2.10
CA ILE A 140 -17.49 8.94 3.20
C ILE A 140 -18.76 9.60 2.70
N ALA A 141 -18.71 10.32 1.57
CA ALA A 141 -19.87 10.96 0.97
C ALA A 141 -20.98 9.93 0.68
N TRP A 142 -20.62 8.74 0.19
CA TRP A 142 -21.57 7.66 -0.06
C TRP A 142 -22.25 7.20 1.23
N ILE A 143 -21.52 6.95 2.30
CA ILE A 143 -22.08 6.53 3.60
C ILE A 143 -23.04 7.58 4.12
N LEU A 144 -22.65 8.86 4.14
CA LEU A 144 -23.46 9.94 4.64
C LEU A 144 -24.78 10.14 3.84
N ASN A 145 -24.78 9.80 2.56
CA ASN A 145 -25.93 9.99 1.68
C ASN A 145 -26.82 8.75 1.53
N ASN A 146 -26.31 7.54 1.77
CA ASN A 146 -27.03 6.29 1.50
C ASN A 146 -27.38 5.48 2.76
N VAL A 147 -26.71 5.72 3.88
CA VAL A 147 -27.02 5.02 5.14
C VAL A 147 -28.06 5.82 5.91
N GLN A 148 -29.14 5.15 6.27
CA GLN A 148 -30.27 5.78 6.96
C GLN A 148 -29.83 6.46 8.27
N GLY A 149 -30.13 7.74 8.41
CA GLY A 149 -29.82 8.53 9.59
C GLY A 149 -28.36 9.00 9.69
N ALA A 150 -27.43 8.54 8.82
CA ALA A 150 -26.02 8.91 8.91
C ALA A 150 -25.80 10.42 8.72
N ARG A 151 -26.47 11.04 7.74
CA ARG A 151 -26.38 12.49 7.50
C ARG A 151 -26.77 13.28 8.74
N GLN A 152 -27.95 12.99 9.30
CA GLN A 152 -28.46 13.67 10.48
C GLN A 152 -27.55 13.49 11.71
N MET A 153 -26.98 12.30 11.90
CA MET A 153 -26.01 12.05 12.97
C MET A 153 -24.70 12.83 12.74
N ALA A 154 -24.22 12.92 11.48
CA ALA A 154 -23.03 13.71 11.14
C ALA A 154 -23.25 15.20 11.42
N ASP A 155 -24.40 15.76 11.01
CA ASP A 155 -24.75 17.16 11.20
C ASP A 155 -24.90 17.52 12.69
N ARG A 156 -25.32 16.57 13.54
CA ARG A 156 -25.31 16.72 15.00
C ARG A 156 -23.96 16.48 15.66
N GLY A 157 -22.91 16.16 14.88
CA GLY A 157 -21.57 15.88 15.38
C GLY A 157 -21.47 14.59 16.20
N GLU A 158 -22.31 13.60 15.92
CA GLU A 158 -22.34 12.30 16.62
C GLU A 158 -21.42 11.26 15.96
N LEU A 159 -21.02 11.48 14.69
CA LEU A 159 -20.19 10.56 13.94
C LEU A 159 -18.72 10.94 13.99
N LEU A 160 -17.87 9.92 13.87
CA LEU A 160 -16.46 10.01 13.60
C LEU A 160 -16.13 9.20 12.33
N PHE A 161 -15.12 9.67 11.60
CA PHE A 161 -14.53 8.98 10.47
C PHE A 161 -13.09 8.62 10.78
N GLY A 162 -12.61 7.53 10.23
CA GLY A 162 -11.20 7.17 10.18
C GLY A 162 -10.89 6.13 9.13
N THR A 163 -9.63 6.05 8.77
CA THR A 163 -9.03 4.88 8.16
C THR A 163 -8.80 3.81 9.23
N VAL A 164 -8.32 2.63 8.85
CA VAL A 164 -8.27 1.49 9.78
C VAL A 164 -7.40 1.77 11.00
N GLU A 165 -6.27 2.47 10.85
CA GLU A 165 -5.40 2.83 12.00
C GLU A 165 -6.11 3.78 12.97
N THR A 166 -6.87 4.75 12.47
CA THR A 166 -7.66 5.67 13.30
C THR A 166 -8.70 4.89 14.12
N TRP A 167 -9.40 3.95 13.49
CA TRP A 167 -10.33 3.04 14.16
C TRP A 167 -9.63 2.23 15.26
N LEU A 168 -8.48 1.63 14.94
CA LEU A 168 -7.69 0.86 15.92
C LEU A 168 -7.20 1.72 17.08
N ILE A 169 -6.66 2.92 16.81
CA ILE A 169 -6.22 3.85 17.85
C ILE A 169 -7.41 4.25 18.75
N TRP A 170 -8.55 4.60 18.15
CA TRP A 170 -9.74 4.98 18.89
C TRP A 170 -10.24 3.84 19.79
N LYS A 171 -10.35 2.62 19.25
CA LYS A 171 -10.75 1.42 20.02
C LYS A 171 -9.74 1.09 21.13
N LEU A 172 -8.45 1.02 20.80
CA LEU A 172 -7.39 0.67 21.76
C LEU A 172 -7.27 1.69 22.90
N THR A 173 -7.58 2.94 22.65
CA THR A 173 -7.58 3.99 23.69
C THR A 173 -8.90 4.10 24.45
N GLY A 174 -9.87 3.20 24.25
CA GLY A 174 -11.18 3.25 24.90
C GLY A 174 -12.01 4.48 24.50
N GLY A 175 -11.92 4.90 23.24
CA GLY A 175 -12.68 6.04 22.68
C GLY A 175 -12.12 7.42 23.04
N ARG A 176 -10.93 7.51 23.63
CA ARG A 176 -10.36 8.79 24.11
C ARG A 176 -9.56 9.57 23.08
N VAL A 177 -9.05 8.91 22.04
CA VAL A 177 -8.14 9.52 21.05
C VAL A 177 -8.69 9.29 19.63
N HIS A 178 -8.97 10.38 18.92
CA HIS A 178 -9.43 10.37 17.54
C HIS A 178 -8.42 11.11 16.65
N VAL A 179 -7.44 10.36 16.14
CA VAL A 179 -6.32 10.87 15.35
C VAL A 179 -6.05 9.97 14.15
N THR A 180 -5.43 10.53 13.14
CA THR A 180 -4.81 9.82 12.00
C THR A 180 -3.39 10.33 11.81
N ASP A 181 -2.53 9.55 11.13
CA ASP A 181 -1.22 10.05 10.74
C ASP A 181 -1.27 10.77 9.38
N TYR A 182 -0.24 11.57 9.09
CA TYR A 182 -0.15 12.31 7.82
C TYR A 182 -0.15 11.40 6.60
N SER A 183 0.44 10.21 6.68
CA SER A 183 0.49 9.30 5.53
C SER A 183 -0.91 8.78 5.18
N ASN A 184 -1.70 8.33 6.17
CA ASN A 184 -3.08 7.91 5.96
C ASN A 184 -4.00 9.09 5.60
N ALA A 185 -3.85 10.25 6.26
CA ALA A 185 -4.60 11.46 5.91
C ALA A 185 -4.41 11.82 4.43
N SER A 186 -3.18 11.74 3.91
CA SER A 186 -2.88 12.03 2.51
C SER A 186 -3.54 11.09 1.52
N ARG A 187 -4.07 9.94 1.97
CA ARG A 187 -4.77 8.95 1.12
C ARG A 187 -6.28 9.14 1.11
N THR A 188 -6.80 10.11 1.83
CA THR A 188 -8.25 10.32 1.93
C THR A 188 -8.86 11.10 0.77
N MET A 189 -8.06 11.80 -0.03
CA MET A 189 -8.49 12.82 -1.01
C MET A 189 -9.22 14.02 -0.36
N LEU A 190 -9.06 14.20 0.96
CA LEU A 190 -9.60 15.33 1.73
C LEU A 190 -8.51 16.20 2.35
N PHE A 191 -7.28 15.68 2.40
CA PHE A 191 -6.17 16.29 3.10
C PHE A 191 -5.27 17.07 2.14
N ASN A 192 -5.08 18.36 2.41
CA ASN A 192 -4.19 19.21 1.61
C ASN A 192 -2.75 18.96 2.06
N ILE A 193 -1.97 18.30 1.19
CA ILE A 193 -0.59 17.89 1.49
C ILE A 193 0.39 19.07 1.54
N ASN A 194 0.00 20.24 1.03
CA ASN A 194 0.85 21.45 1.07
C ASN A 194 0.70 22.18 2.41
N THR A 195 -0.51 22.22 2.98
CA THR A 195 -0.81 22.94 4.22
C THR A 195 -0.88 22.02 5.45
N LEU A 196 -0.90 20.71 5.25
CA LEU A 196 -1.09 19.68 6.28
C LEU A 196 -2.40 19.86 7.07
N GLN A 197 -3.46 20.23 6.36
CA GLN A 197 -4.79 20.46 6.90
C GLN A 197 -5.85 19.77 6.03
N TRP A 198 -7.01 19.49 6.62
CA TRP A 198 -8.20 19.10 5.87
C TRP A 198 -8.64 20.23 4.95
N ASP A 199 -8.87 19.95 3.66
CA ASP A 199 -9.16 20.96 2.64
C ASP A 199 -10.65 21.35 2.66
N GLU A 200 -10.93 22.60 3.03
CA GLU A 200 -12.29 23.13 3.21
C GLU A 200 -13.09 23.11 1.89
N ASP A 201 -12.45 23.36 0.74
CA ASP A 201 -13.16 23.39 -0.55
C ASP A 201 -13.61 21.98 -0.94
N ILE A 202 -12.76 20.96 -0.73
CA ILE A 202 -13.11 19.58 -1.02
C ILE A 202 -14.15 19.06 -0.04
N LEU A 203 -14.07 19.44 1.25
CA LEU A 203 -15.08 19.10 2.24
C LEU A 203 -16.44 19.69 1.86
N ALA A 204 -16.48 20.96 1.44
CA ALA A 204 -17.70 21.63 0.99
C ALA A 204 -18.26 20.98 -0.28
N LEU A 205 -17.41 20.65 -1.27
CA LEU A 205 -17.79 19.98 -2.51
C LEU A 205 -18.51 18.66 -2.26
N LEU A 206 -18.00 17.86 -1.32
CA LEU A 206 -18.54 16.54 -0.99
C LEU A 206 -19.56 16.57 0.15
N ASN A 207 -19.85 17.77 0.68
CA ASN A 207 -20.74 17.99 1.83
C ASN A 207 -20.36 17.08 3.02
N ILE A 208 -19.07 17.07 3.38
CA ILE A 208 -18.52 16.29 4.50
C ILE A 208 -18.27 17.25 5.67
N PRO A 209 -18.95 17.07 6.83
CA PRO A 209 -18.72 17.92 8.00
C PRO A 209 -17.30 17.72 8.54
N LYS A 210 -16.57 18.80 8.77
CA LYS A 210 -15.21 18.76 9.34
C LYS A 210 -15.17 18.11 10.73
N SER A 211 -16.30 18.18 11.47
CA SER A 211 -16.43 17.63 12.82
C SER A 211 -16.28 16.10 12.91
N ILE A 212 -16.44 15.38 11.80
CA ILE A 212 -16.26 13.92 11.79
C ILE A 212 -14.80 13.48 11.59
N LEU A 213 -13.92 14.42 11.18
CA LEU A 213 -12.55 14.11 10.76
C LEU A 213 -11.61 14.03 11.97
N PRO A 214 -10.64 13.09 11.98
CA PRO A 214 -9.65 12.98 13.03
C PRO A 214 -8.64 14.14 12.98
N GLN A 215 -7.95 14.39 14.09
CA GLN A 215 -6.77 15.25 14.08
C GLN A 215 -5.64 14.55 13.33
N ALA A 216 -5.12 15.17 12.28
CA ALA A 216 -3.93 14.66 11.58
C ALA A 216 -2.65 15.00 12.36
N MET A 217 -1.78 14.00 12.56
CA MET A 217 -0.57 14.09 13.37
C MET A 217 0.64 13.49 12.63
N PRO A 218 1.89 13.78 13.05
CA PRO A 218 3.07 13.10 12.52
C PRO A 218 3.00 11.58 12.68
N SER A 219 3.62 10.83 11.77
CA SER A 219 3.62 9.36 11.79
C SER A 219 4.40 8.77 12.98
N SER A 220 5.38 9.51 13.50
CA SER A 220 6.15 9.16 14.71
C SER A 220 5.90 10.18 15.82
N THR A 221 4.92 9.89 16.65
CA THR A 221 4.55 10.71 17.83
C THR A 221 3.71 9.88 18.79
N VAL A 222 3.67 10.23 20.06
CA VAL A 222 2.80 9.55 21.03
C VAL A 222 1.36 10.06 20.87
N TYR A 223 0.49 9.22 20.30
CA TYR A 223 -0.93 9.52 20.13
C TYR A 223 -1.73 9.36 21.41
N GLY A 224 -1.36 8.39 22.25
CA GLY A 224 -2.03 8.06 23.49
C GLY A 224 -1.51 6.73 24.07
N LYS A 225 -2.27 6.18 25.02
CA LYS A 225 -1.98 4.87 25.61
C LYS A 225 -3.21 3.98 25.50
N THR A 226 -2.98 2.69 25.34
CA THR A 226 -4.05 1.68 25.34
C THR A 226 -4.80 1.68 26.66
N ASP A 227 -6.05 1.21 26.62
CA ASP A 227 -6.76 0.86 27.84
C ASP A 227 -6.07 -0.36 28.48
N ALA A 228 -5.94 -0.32 29.82
CA ALA A 228 -5.32 -1.41 30.59
C ALA A 228 -6.04 -2.75 30.43
N ALA A 229 -7.34 -2.73 30.13
CA ALA A 229 -8.14 -3.92 29.95
C ALA A 229 -7.64 -4.83 28.81
N PHE A 230 -6.94 -4.28 27.80
CA PHE A 230 -6.49 -5.06 26.65
C PHE A 230 -5.20 -5.85 26.92
N PHE A 231 -4.26 -5.29 27.69
CA PHE A 231 -2.93 -5.87 27.87
C PHE A 231 -2.51 -5.96 29.36
N GLY A 232 -3.42 -5.65 30.29
CA GLY A 232 -3.15 -5.65 31.73
C GLY A 232 -2.49 -4.38 32.25
N ALA A 233 -1.90 -3.55 31.38
CA ALA A 233 -1.37 -2.23 31.66
C ALA A 233 -1.41 -1.33 30.41
N PRO A 234 -1.42 0.02 30.59
CA PRO A 234 -1.39 0.93 29.44
C PRO A 234 -0.07 0.86 28.69
N VAL A 235 -0.12 0.71 27.36
CA VAL A 235 1.04 0.73 26.45
C VAL A 235 0.95 1.95 25.54
N PRO A 236 2.02 2.74 25.33
CA PRO A 236 2.01 3.87 24.40
C PRO A 236 1.73 3.40 22.97
N ILE A 237 0.85 4.12 22.24
CA ILE A 237 0.68 4.01 20.80
C ILE A 237 1.40 5.21 20.20
N SER A 238 2.48 4.99 19.45
CA SER A 238 3.38 6.08 19.09
C SER A 238 3.92 6.04 17.66
N GLY A 239 3.44 5.13 16.83
CA GLY A 239 3.73 5.07 15.41
C GLY A 239 2.48 4.69 14.63
N ALA A 240 2.21 5.40 13.53
CA ALA A 240 1.19 5.00 12.58
C ALA A 240 1.61 5.39 11.16
N ALA A 241 1.38 4.50 10.20
CA ALA A 241 1.57 4.78 8.78
C ALA A 241 0.76 3.81 7.92
N GLY A 242 0.32 4.27 6.75
CA GLY A 242 -0.23 3.38 5.73
C GLY A 242 0.79 2.32 5.32
N ASP A 243 0.31 1.15 4.92
CA ASP A 243 1.13 -0.05 4.66
C ASP A 243 2.32 0.20 3.72
N GLN A 244 2.10 0.94 2.64
CA GLN A 244 3.14 1.21 1.65
C GLN A 244 4.17 2.23 2.15
N GLN A 245 3.73 3.22 2.93
CA GLN A 245 4.60 4.20 3.58
C GLN A 245 5.40 3.56 4.71
N ALA A 246 4.77 2.70 5.51
CA ALA A 246 5.45 1.90 6.52
C ALA A 246 6.53 1.00 5.87
N ALA A 247 6.22 0.32 4.76
CA ALA A 247 7.19 -0.48 4.03
C ALA A 247 8.37 0.36 3.51
N LEU A 248 8.12 1.57 2.97
CA LEU A 248 9.20 2.50 2.55
C LEU A 248 10.11 2.87 3.73
N PHE A 249 9.51 3.13 4.90
CA PHE A 249 10.26 3.44 6.12
C PHE A 249 11.02 2.23 6.66
N GLY A 250 10.40 1.04 6.69
CA GLY A 250 11.01 -0.21 7.10
C GLY A 250 12.15 -0.68 6.19
N GLN A 251 12.06 -0.34 4.90
CA GLN A 251 13.16 -0.49 3.93
C GLN A 251 14.26 0.56 4.12
N THR A 252 14.12 1.46 5.09
CA THR A 252 15.08 2.56 5.36
C THR A 252 15.38 3.46 4.15
N CYS A 253 14.38 3.69 3.30
CA CYS A 253 14.47 4.60 2.15
C CYS A 253 14.39 6.06 2.61
N PHE A 254 15.36 6.53 3.40
CA PHE A 254 15.30 7.82 4.08
C PHE A 254 15.83 8.99 3.24
N ALA A 255 16.57 8.70 2.16
CA ALA A 255 17.10 9.74 1.26
C ALA A 255 16.26 9.89 -0.02
N PRO A 256 16.17 11.11 -0.61
CA PRO A 256 15.55 11.31 -1.90
C PRO A 256 16.16 10.40 -2.98
N GLY A 257 15.30 9.79 -3.82
CA GLY A 257 15.71 8.84 -4.86
C GLY A 257 15.82 7.38 -4.38
N GLU A 258 15.78 7.10 -3.06
CA GLU A 258 15.65 5.74 -2.57
C GLU A 258 14.21 5.25 -2.79
N ALA A 259 14.08 4.05 -3.35
CA ALA A 259 12.80 3.49 -3.74
C ALA A 259 12.62 2.04 -3.25
N LYS A 260 11.37 1.67 -3.03
CA LYS A 260 10.98 0.29 -2.74
C LYS A 260 9.91 -0.20 -3.70
N CYS A 261 9.84 -1.52 -3.90
CA CYS A 261 8.74 -2.20 -4.55
C CYS A 261 8.28 -3.38 -3.68
N THR A 262 7.01 -3.35 -3.27
CA THR A 262 6.36 -4.49 -2.60
C THR A 262 5.62 -5.32 -3.63
N TYR A 263 6.06 -6.56 -3.83
CA TYR A 263 5.47 -7.52 -4.78
C TYR A 263 4.47 -8.43 -4.05
N GLY A 264 3.21 -7.98 -4.00
CA GLY A 264 2.06 -8.74 -3.50
C GLY A 264 1.17 -9.25 -4.63
N THR A 265 -0.14 -9.26 -4.42
CA THR A 265 -1.16 -9.53 -5.48
C THR A 265 -1.01 -8.54 -6.64
N GLY A 266 -0.91 -7.25 -6.33
CA GLY A 266 -0.35 -6.20 -7.18
C GLY A 266 1.08 -5.87 -6.76
N ALA A 267 1.67 -4.84 -7.36
CA ALA A 267 2.94 -4.29 -6.91
C ALA A 267 2.81 -2.79 -6.67
N PHE A 268 3.45 -2.31 -5.60
CA PHE A 268 3.41 -0.91 -5.21
C PHE A 268 4.84 -0.36 -5.12
N VAL A 269 5.13 0.59 -5.99
CA VAL A 269 6.43 1.25 -6.04
C VAL A 269 6.31 2.61 -5.38
N LEU A 270 7.15 2.88 -4.40
CA LEU A 270 7.27 4.20 -3.78
C LEU A 270 8.72 4.68 -3.85
N MET A 271 8.89 5.97 -4.18
CA MET A 271 10.18 6.66 -4.16
C MET A 271 10.09 7.87 -3.24
N ASN A 272 11.02 7.97 -2.28
CA ASN A 272 11.18 9.16 -1.45
C ASN A 272 11.61 10.34 -2.34
N THR A 273 10.88 11.46 -2.28
CA THR A 273 11.15 12.68 -3.06
C THR A 273 11.64 13.84 -2.20
N GLY A 274 11.84 13.63 -0.90
CA GLY A 274 12.32 14.64 0.04
C GLY A 274 11.21 15.45 0.71
N GLU A 275 11.55 16.65 1.19
CA GLU A 275 10.71 17.48 2.06
C GLU A 275 9.71 18.39 1.29
N LYS A 276 9.62 18.28 -0.03
CA LYS A 276 8.68 19.05 -0.85
C LYS A 276 7.80 18.13 -1.68
N PRO A 277 6.48 18.40 -1.79
CA PRO A 277 5.61 17.63 -2.64
C PRO A 277 6.02 17.79 -4.10
N MET A 278 6.06 16.70 -4.83
CA MET A 278 6.37 16.64 -6.24
C MET A 278 5.18 16.08 -7.00
N PHE A 279 4.55 16.92 -7.84
CA PHE A 279 3.36 16.55 -8.59
C PHE A 279 3.75 15.89 -9.91
N SER A 280 3.40 14.62 -10.05
CA SER A 280 3.72 13.82 -11.23
C SER A 280 3.04 14.37 -12.50
N GLN A 281 3.77 14.38 -13.60
CA GLN A 281 3.24 14.62 -14.95
C GLN A 281 3.04 13.33 -15.74
N ASN A 282 3.50 12.21 -15.18
CA ASN A 282 3.56 10.91 -15.84
C ASN A 282 2.61 9.87 -15.21
N GLY A 283 1.47 10.32 -14.65
CA GLY A 283 0.43 9.41 -14.17
C GLY A 283 0.72 8.74 -12.82
N LEU A 284 1.63 9.28 -12.00
CA LEU A 284 1.85 8.81 -10.63
C LEU A 284 1.04 9.64 -9.64
N VAL A 285 0.89 9.15 -8.42
CA VAL A 285 0.30 9.93 -7.33
C VAL A 285 1.39 10.44 -6.39
N THR A 286 1.16 11.65 -5.85
CA THR A 286 2.00 12.23 -4.80
C THR A 286 1.34 11.95 -3.46
N THR A 287 2.13 11.52 -2.48
CA THR A 287 1.63 11.19 -1.14
C THR A 287 2.61 11.66 -0.07
N ILE A 288 2.16 11.79 1.16
CA ILE A 288 3.08 11.96 2.28
C ILE A 288 3.64 10.58 2.64
N ALA A 289 4.96 10.48 2.69
CA ALA A 289 5.65 9.26 3.12
C ALA A 289 5.56 9.10 4.64
N TRP A 290 5.94 10.13 5.38
CA TRP A 290 5.84 10.18 6.85
C TRP A 290 6.04 11.60 7.41
N GLY A 291 5.63 11.78 8.66
CA GLY A 291 6.01 12.91 9.50
C GLY A 291 6.86 12.43 10.68
N VAL A 292 8.10 12.91 10.79
CA VAL A 292 9.04 12.57 11.88
C VAL A 292 9.81 13.83 12.29
N ASN A 293 9.96 14.08 13.59
CA ASN A 293 10.75 15.20 14.14
C ASN A 293 10.39 16.57 13.50
N SER A 294 9.12 16.88 13.39
CA SER A 294 8.60 18.11 12.78
C SER A 294 8.91 18.30 11.28
N LYS A 295 9.43 17.27 10.62
CA LYS A 295 9.65 17.24 9.18
C LYS A 295 8.66 16.30 8.51
N VAL A 296 8.23 16.68 7.31
CA VAL A 296 7.37 15.87 6.44
C VAL A 296 8.17 15.45 5.22
N THR A 297 8.16 14.16 4.95
CA THR A 297 8.78 13.58 3.76
C THR A 297 7.66 13.14 2.80
N TYR A 298 7.85 13.40 1.52
CA TYR A 298 6.92 13.06 0.45
C TYR A 298 7.44 11.89 -0.38
N ALA A 299 6.52 11.25 -1.09
CA ALA A 299 6.85 10.19 -2.03
C ALA A 299 6.00 10.28 -3.29
N LEU A 300 6.57 9.82 -4.41
CA LEU A 300 5.81 9.41 -5.59
C LEU A 300 5.42 7.94 -5.43
N GLU A 301 4.20 7.61 -5.83
CA GLU A 301 3.68 6.24 -5.81
C GLU A 301 3.11 5.85 -7.16
N GLY A 302 3.47 4.65 -7.62
CA GLY A 302 2.84 3.98 -8.75
C GLY A 302 2.30 2.61 -8.34
N SER A 303 1.03 2.38 -8.66
CA SER A 303 0.33 1.14 -8.33
C SER A 303 0.19 0.27 -9.58
N ILE A 304 0.66 -0.97 -9.50
CA ILE A 304 0.54 -2.01 -10.51
C ILE A 304 -0.51 -3.00 -10.00
N PHE A 305 -1.64 -3.11 -10.69
CA PHE A 305 -2.79 -3.86 -10.16
C PHE A 305 -2.60 -5.37 -10.20
N VAL A 306 -1.80 -5.87 -11.14
CA VAL A 306 -1.61 -7.31 -11.36
C VAL A 306 -0.12 -7.65 -11.37
N ALA A 307 0.36 -8.27 -10.30
CA ALA A 307 1.72 -8.80 -10.18
C ALA A 307 1.65 -10.29 -9.76
N GLY A 308 1.63 -10.61 -8.48
CA GLY A 308 1.47 -11.98 -7.99
C GLY A 308 0.16 -12.63 -8.44
N ALA A 309 -0.89 -11.83 -8.70
CA ALA A 309 -2.14 -12.33 -9.28
C ALA A 309 -1.94 -12.98 -10.65
N ALA A 310 -0.96 -12.53 -11.45
CA ALA A 310 -0.63 -13.17 -12.73
C ALA A 310 -0.02 -14.56 -12.52
N ILE A 311 0.74 -14.76 -11.45
CA ILE A 311 1.30 -16.07 -11.09
C ILE A 311 0.20 -17.00 -10.54
N GLN A 312 -0.74 -16.45 -9.74
CA GLN A 312 -1.92 -17.20 -9.31
C GLN A 312 -2.76 -17.64 -10.52
N TRP A 313 -2.96 -16.79 -11.51
CA TRP A 313 -3.65 -17.13 -12.75
C TRP A 313 -2.97 -18.29 -13.52
N LEU A 314 -1.62 -18.31 -13.59
CA LEU A 314 -0.88 -19.45 -14.16
C LEU A 314 -1.12 -20.76 -13.40
N ARG A 315 -1.29 -20.69 -12.07
CA ARG A 315 -1.52 -21.83 -11.18
C ARG A 315 -2.97 -22.29 -11.22
N ASP A 316 -3.90 -21.40 -10.94
CA ASP A 316 -5.29 -21.74 -10.63
C ASP A 316 -6.13 -21.95 -11.88
N GLU A 317 -5.96 -21.09 -12.90
CA GLU A 317 -6.77 -21.11 -14.10
C GLU A 317 -6.09 -21.87 -15.25
N LEU A 318 -4.84 -21.56 -15.57
CA LEU A 318 -4.13 -22.24 -16.66
C LEU A 318 -3.52 -23.57 -16.22
N ARG A 319 -3.29 -23.77 -14.93
CA ARG A 319 -2.68 -25.00 -14.37
C ARG A 319 -1.32 -25.34 -15.01
N PHE A 320 -0.54 -24.31 -15.34
CA PHE A 320 0.80 -24.47 -15.91
C PHE A 320 1.86 -24.75 -14.84
N ILE A 321 1.58 -24.38 -13.58
CA ILE A 321 2.39 -24.59 -12.39
C ILE A 321 1.51 -25.11 -11.26
N GLU A 322 2.07 -25.85 -10.31
CA GLU A 322 1.35 -26.36 -9.13
C GLU A 322 1.46 -25.40 -7.94
N SER A 323 2.59 -24.72 -7.83
CA SER A 323 2.87 -23.70 -6.80
C SER A 323 3.49 -22.46 -7.42
N ALA A 324 3.39 -21.31 -6.72
CA ALA A 324 4.03 -20.07 -7.19
C ALA A 324 5.55 -20.20 -7.31
N SER A 325 6.18 -21.01 -6.47
CA SER A 325 7.64 -21.28 -6.50
C SER A 325 8.08 -22.00 -7.77
N ASP A 326 7.23 -22.81 -8.40
CA ASP A 326 7.57 -23.53 -9.64
C ASP A 326 7.83 -22.56 -10.80
N SER A 327 7.27 -21.35 -10.74
CA SER A 327 7.42 -20.35 -11.79
C SER A 327 8.89 -19.99 -12.07
N GLU A 328 9.75 -19.93 -11.04
CA GLU A 328 11.18 -19.67 -11.22
C GLU A 328 11.86 -20.78 -12.03
N TYR A 329 11.68 -22.03 -11.61
CA TYR A 329 12.27 -23.18 -12.27
C TYR A 329 11.75 -23.34 -13.70
N MET A 330 10.43 -23.17 -13.90
CA MET A 330 9.81 -23.32 -15.21
C MET A 330 10.26 -22.23 -16.19
N ALA A 331 10.38 -20.97 -15.74
CA ALA A 331 10.87 -19.86 -16.57
C ALA A 331 12.32 -20.08 -17.04
N ARG A 332 13.15 -20.76 -16.24
CA ARG A 332 14.55 -21.07 -16.58
C ARG A 332 14.72 -22.22 -17.58
N LYS A 333 13.64 -22.93 -17.94
CA LYS A 333 13.68 -24.02 -18.95
C LYS A 333 13.83 -23.54 -20.39
N VAL A 334 13.65 -22.24 -20.61
CA VAL A 334 13.80 -21.61 -21.93
C VAL A 334 14.75 -20.42 -21.81
N PRO A 335 15.56 -20.13 -22.86
CA PRO A 335 16.56 -19.06 -22.80
C PRO A 335 15.94 -17.66 -22.83
N ASP A 336 14.76 -17.50 -23.44
CA ASP A 336 14.01 -16.25 -23.60
C ASP A 336 12.51 -16.53 -23.73
N THR A 337 11.71 -15.53 -24.08
CA THR A 337 10.23 -15.66 -24.29
C THR A 337 9.88 -16.04 -25.72
N ASN A 338 10.85 -16.21 -26.60
CA ASN A 338 10.66 -16.43 -28.04
C ASN A 338 9.69 -15.40 -28.69
N GLY A 339 9.86 -14.12 -28.28
CA GLY A 339 9.02 -13.00 -28.76
C GLY A 339 7.62 -12.93 -28.17
N CYS A 340 7.28 -13.80 -27.22
CA CYS A 340 5.99 -13.77 -26.53
C CYS A 340 6.01 -12.74 -25.40
N TYR A 341 4.95 -11.90 -25.32
CA TYR A 341 4.70 -10.95 -24.25
C TYR A 341 3.30 -11.17 -23.66
N VAL A 342 3.21 -11.12 -22.34
CA VAL A 342 1.95 -11.18 -21.59
C VAL A 342 1.72 -9.81 -20.96
N VAL A 343 0.58 -9.18 -21.26
CA VAL A 343 0.14 -7.95 -20.57
C VAL A 343 -0.99 -8.34 -19.63
N PRO A 344 -0.76 -8.43 -18.32
CA PRO A 344 -1.72 -9.00 -17.38
C PRO A 344 -2.74 -7.94 -16.89
N ALA A 345 -3.42 -7.29 -17.83
CA ALA A 345 -4.42 -6.25 -17.55
C ALA A 345 -5.79 -6.84 -17.14
N PHE A 346 -5.82 -7.77 -16.15
CA PHE A 346 -7.06 -8.47 -15.76
C PHE A 346 -8.13 -7.54 -15.20
N THR A 347 -7.72 -6.46 -14.55
CA THR A 347 -8.59 -5.43 -13.98
C THR A 347 -8.27 -4.04 -14.54
N GLY A 348 -7.76 -3.98 -15.76
CA GLY A 348 -7.19 -2.78 -16.37
C GLY A 348 -5.70 -2.59 -16.05
N LEU A 349 -5.13 -1.50 -16.51
CA LEU A 349 -3.75 -1.08 -16.25
C LEU A 349 -3.73 0.04 -15.22
N GLY A 350 -2.86 -0.08 -14.22
CA GLY A 350 -2.56 0.96 -13.25
C GLY A 350 -1.58 2.00 -13.79
N ALA A 351 -0.79 2.59 -12.89
CA ALA A 351 0.23 3.58 -13.26
C ALA A 351 1.28 2.98 -14.22
N PRO A 352 1.78 3.74 -15.18
CA PRO A 352 1.42 5.13 -15.50
C PRO A 352 0.22 5.27 -16.46
N TYR A 353 -0.37 4.17 -16.91
CA TYR A 353 -1.34 4.13 -18.01
C TYR A 353 -2.76 4.54 -17.62
N TRP A 354 -3.23 4.12 -16.43
CA TRP A 354 -4.58 4.37 -15.89
C TRP A 354 -5.72 4.02 -16.86
N ASP A 355 -5.60 2.86 -17.52
CA ASP A 355 -6.61 2.35 -18.44
C ASP A 355 -7.45 1.25 -17.78
N ALA A 356 -8.68 1.60 -17.39
CA ALA A 356 -9.62 0.68 -16.74
C ALA A 356 -10.25 -0.33 -17.73
N TYR A 357 -10.16 -0.09 -19.02
CA TYR A 357 -10.78 -0.90 -20.07
C TYR A 357 -9.81 -1.91 -20.68
N ALA A 358 -8.50 -1.70 -20.59
CA ALA A 358 -7.50 -2.67 -21.04
C ALA A 358 -7.80 -4.06 -20.43
N ARG A 359 -7.53 -5.11 -21.19
CA ARG A 359 -7.72 -6.50 -20.76
C ARG A 359 -6.45 -7.30 -20.98
N GLY A 360 -6.31 -8.40 -20.24
CA GLY A 360 -5.20 -9.33 -20.37
C GLY A 360 -4.98 -9.76 -21.81
N THR A 361 -3.76 -9.60 -22.31
CA THR A 361 -3.41 -9.83 -23.72
C THR A 361 -2.11 -10.61 -23.82
N VAL A 362 -2.06 -11.56 -24.73
CA VAL A 362 -0.84 -12.31 -25.09
C VAL A 362 -0.54 -12.04 -26.54
N VAL A 363 0.66 -11.54 -26.84
CA VAL A 363 1.11 -11.23 -28.21
C VAL A 363 2.40 -11.97 -28.55
N GLY A 364 2.75 -12.04 -29.84
CA GLY A 364 4.00 -12.67 -30.30
C GLY A 364 3.96 -14.20 -30.29
N LEU A 365 2.78 -14.82 -30.26
CA LEU A 365 2.65 -16.27 -30.35
C LEU A 365 3.12 -16.79 -31.70
N SER A 366 4.03 -17.74 -31.69
CA SER A 366 4.45 -18.55 -32.80
C SER A 366 4.28 -20.03 -32.48
N ARG A 367 4.41 -20.90 -33.47
CA ARG A 367 4.34 -22.36 -33.24
C ARG A 367 5.40 -22.87 -32.25
N GLY A 368 6.51 -22.14 -32.07
CA GLY A 368 7.60 -22.50 -31.17
C GLY A 368 7.33 -22.08 -29.71
N VAL A 369 6.32 -21.25 -29.45
CA VAL A 369 5.99 -20.82 -28.08
C VAL A 369 5.26 -21.94 -27.35
N ASN A 370 5.76 -22.30 -26.18
CA ASN A 370 5.18 -23.32 -25.31
C ASN A 370 4.90 -22.74 -23.90
N LYS A 371 4.37 -23.55 -22.98
CA LYS A 371 4.00 -23.08 -21.65
C LYS A 371 5.15 -22.43 -20.86
N TYR A 372 6.39 -22.84 -21.06
CA TYR A 372 7.55 -22.26 -20.35
C TYR A 372 7.85 -20.83 -20.81
N HIS A 373 7.63 -20.53 -22.11
CA HIS A 373 7.75 -19.18 -22.64
C HIS A 373 6.65 -18.27 -22.07
N ILE A 374 5.41 -18.78 -21.94
CA ILE A 374 4.30 -18.02 -21.35
C ILE A 374 4.55 -17.75 -19.86
N ILE A 375 5.01 -18.75 -19.09
CA ILE A 375 5.36 -18.57 -17.68
C ILE A 375 6.45 -17.49 -17.54
N ARG A 376 7.49 -17.58 -18.38
CA ARG A 376 8.58 -16.60 -18.39
C ARG A 376 8.08 -15.21 -18.77
N ALA A 377 7.31 -15.07 -19.83
CA ALA A 377 6.73 -13.80 -20.26
C ALA A 377 5.80 -13.19 -19.18
N THR A 378 5.11 -14.01 -18.41
CA THR A 378 4.30 -13.57 -17.29
C THR A 378 5.15 -13.01 -16.14
N LEU A 379 6.25 -13.65 -15.78
CA LEU A 379 7.21 -13.11 -14.80
C LEU A 379 7.86 -11.81 -15.31
N ASP A 380 8.32 -11.82 -16.57
CA ASP A 380 8.93 -10.64 -17.19
C ASP A 380 7.97 -9.45 -17.22
N SER A 381 6.67 -9.67 -17.41
CA SER A 381 5.66 -8.61 -17.43
C SER A 381 5.57 -7.81 -16.12
N ILE A 382 5.82 -8.47 -14.99
CA ILE A 382 5.84 -7.82 -13.67
C ILE A 382 7.02 -6.83 -13.62
N THR A 383 8.17 -7.24 -14.14
CA THR A 383 9.38 -6.39 -14.15
C THR A 383 9.24 -5.20 -15.12
N TYR A 384 8.62 -5.41 -16.27
CA TYR A 384 8.36 -4.33 -17.23
C TYR A 384 7.40 -3.29 -16.68
N GLN A 385 6.28 -3.70 -16.06
CA GLN A 385 5.34 -2.77 -15.41
C GLN A 385 6.05 -1.97 -14.30
N THR A 386 6.87 -2.64 -13.48
CA THR A 386 7.67 -1.97 -12.44
C THR A 386 8.64 -0.96 -13.05
N ASN A 387 9.29 -1.30 -14.15
CA ASN A 387 10.20 -0.41 -14.86
C ASN A 387 9.46 0.81 -15.47
N ASP A 388 8.26 0.64 -15.99
CA ASP A 388 7.45 1.75 -16.51
C ASP A 388 7.17 2.77 -15.40
N VAL A 389 6.80 2.29 -14.20
CA VAL A 389 6.59 3.14 -13.02
C VAL A 389 7.90 3.82 -12.58
N LEU A 390 9.00 3.10 -12.48
CA LEU A 390 10.30 3.65 -12.07
C LEU A 390 10.83 4.67 -13.07
N THR A 391 10.60 4.45 -14.37
CA THR A 391 10.95 5.40 -15.44
C THR A 391 10.15 6.70 -15.30
N ALA A 392 8.84 6.58 -15.03
CA ALA A 392 7.98 7.73 -14.75
C ALA A 392 8.44 8.49 -13.50
N MET A 393 8.79 7.77 -12.43
CA MET A 393 9.33 8.36 -11.19
C MET A 393 10.63 9.13 -11.43
N GLY A 394 11.57 8.53 -12.14
CA GLY A 394 12.85 9.18 -12.47
C GLY A 394 12.65 10.44 -13.34
N SER A 395 11.73 10.38 -14.30
CA SER A 395 11.38 11.53 -15.15
C SER A 395 10.74 12.67 -14.35
N ASP A 396 9.80 12.35 -13.44
CA ASP A 396 9.12 13.36 -12.61
C ASP A 396 10.05 13.93 -11.54
N ALA A 397 10.84 13.09 -10.90
CA ALA A 397 11.71 13.48 -9.80
C ALA A 397 13.00 14.20 -10.28
N GLY A 398 13.41 13.96 -11.51
CA GLY A 398 14.74 14.41 -11.98
C GLY A 398 15.89 13.77 -11.21
N ILE A 399 15.62 12.66 -10.49
CA ILE A 399 16.58 11.95 -9.64
C ILE A 399 16.73 10.55 -10.21
N PRO A 400 17.96 10.08 -10.52
CA PRO A 400 18.17 8.73 -10.98
C PRO A 400 17.88 7.72 -9.87
N LEU A 401 17.35 6.56 -10.23
CA LEU A 401 17.18 5.44 -9.30
C LEU A 401 18.55 4.91 -8.87
N GLY A 402 18.91 5.04 -7.60
CA GLY A 402 20.16 4.53 -7.06
C GLY A 402 20.14 3.02 -6.87
N ASN A 403 19.08 2.50 -6.30
CA ASN A 403 18.77 1.07 -6.13
C ASN A 403 17.27 0.89 -5.87
N LEU A 404 16.80 -0.34 -6.07
CA LEU A 404 15.43 -0.73 -5.76
C LEU A 404 15.45 -1.74 -4.60
N ARG A 405 14.85 -1.39 -3.48
CA ARG A 405 14.63 -2.30 -2.36
C ARG A 405 13.32 -3.05 -2.55
N VAL A 406 13.33 -4.36 -2.32
CA VAL A 406 12.19 -5.21 -2.67
C VAL A 406 11.73 -6.04 -1.49
N ASP A 407 10.42 -6.25 -1.39
CA ASP A 407 9.78 -7.11 -0.42
C ASP A 407 8.47 -7.71 -0.97
N GLY A 408 7.72 -8.38 -0.11
CA GLY A 408 6.52 -9.11 -0.51
C GLY A 408 6.83 -10.52 -1.03
N GLY A 409 5.79 -11.35 -1.14
CA GLY A 409 5.93 -12.78 -1.40
C GLY A 409 6.67 -13.11 -2.69
N ALA A 410 6.46 -12.36 -3.77
CA ALA A 410 7.11 -12.64 -5.06
C ALA A 410 8.59 -12.21 -5.10
N ALA A 411 9.07 -11.39 -4.15
CA ALA A 411 10.48 -11.04 -4.03
C ALA A 411 11.38 -12.25 -3.69
N ALA A 412 10.80 -13.35 -3.22
CA ALA A 412 11.52 -14.61 -3.02
C ALA A 412 12.01 -15.25 -4.32
N ASN A 413 11.36 -14.97 -5.46
CA ASN A 413 11.70 -15.51 -6.78
C ASN A 413 12.96 -14.82 -7.32
N ASN A 414 14.09 -15.57 -7.38
CA ASN A 414 15.36 -15.01 -7.81
C ASN A 414 15.41 -14.71 -9.32
N TYR A 415 14.64 -15.44 -10.14
CA TYR A 415 14.53 -15.12 -11.56
C TYR A 415 13.86 -13.75 -11.74
N LEU A 416 12.75 -13.52 -11.05
CA LEU A 416 12.03 -12.24 -11.08
C LEU A 416 12.93 -11.09 -10.64
N MET A 417 13.67 -11.26 -9.54
CA MET A 417 14.55 -10.20 -9.00
C MET A 417 15.75 -9.92 -9.91
N GLN A 418 16.34 -10.96 -10.54
CA GLN A 418 17.41 -10.77 -11.52
C GLN A 418 16.89 -10.04 -12.77
N THR A 419 15.76 -10.49 -13.30
CA THR A 419 15.13 -9.83 -14.46
C THR A 419 14.75 -8.38 -14.14
N GLN A 420 14.32 -8.10 -12.90
CA GLN A 420 14.04 -6.71 -12.47
C GLN A 420 15.33 -5.87 -12.52
N ALA A 421 16.45 -6.37 -12.01
CA ALA A 421 17.74 -5.67 -12.09
C ALA A 421 18.18 -5.45 -13.53
N ASP A 422 17.99 -6.44 -14.39
CA ASP A 422 18.32 -6.39 -15.80
C ASP A 422 17.50 -5.33 -16.56
N VAL A 423 16.21 -5.25 -16.28
CA VAL A 423 15.28 -4.36 -16.96
C VAL A 423 15.43 -2.90 -16.49
N THR A 424 15.64 -2.68 -15.19
CA THR A 424 15.77 -1.33 -14.62
C THR A 424 17.17 -0.75 -14.71
N ASP A 425 18.18 -1.57 -15.02
CA ASP A 425 19.61 -1.20 -14.97
C ASP A 425 20.05 -0.63 -13.61
N ALA A 426 19.44 -1.10 -12.55
CA ALA A 426 19.75 -0.67 -11.19
C ALA A 426 19.86 -1.89 -10.26
N PRO A 427 20.70 -1.82 -9.21
CA PRO A 427 20.77 -2.88 -8.21
C PRO A 427 19.41 -3.10 -7.53
N VAL A 428 18.99 -4.37 -7.44
CA VAL A 428 17.82 -4.79 -6.68
C VAL A 428 18.28 -5.43 -5.38
N LEU A 429 17.81 -4.89 -4.25
CA LEU A 429 18.26 -5.28 -2.90
C LEU A 429 17.11 -5.96 -2.16
N ARG A 430 17.24 -7.24 -1.88
CA ARG A 430 16.31 -7.98 -1.02
C ARG A 430 16.85 -8.00 0.41
N PRO A 431 16.05 -7.52 1.41
CA PRO A 431 16.47 -7.54 2.81
C PRO A 431 16.34 -8.95 3.41
N LYS A 432 17.05 -9.20 4.51
CA LYS A 432 16.87 -10.42 5.31
C LYS A 432 15.49 -10.48 5.98
N CYS A 433 15.04 -9.36 6.53
CA CYS A 433 13.68 -9.24 7.08
C CYS A 433 12.73 -8.77 5.98
N VAL A 434 11.83 -9.64 5.54
CA VAL A 434 10.83 -9.35 4.51
C VAL A 434 9.55 -8.71 5.06
N GLU A 435 9.40 -8.65 6.38
CA GLU A 435 8.25 -8.02 7.09
C GLU A 435 8.47 -6.51 7.25
N THR A 436 8.83 -5.86 6.17
CA THR A 436 9.25 -4.45 6.15
C THR A 436 8.12 -3.49 6.50
N THR A 437 6.88 -3.84 6.19
CA THR A 437 5.68 -3.06 6.55
C THR A 437 5.50 -2.97 8.06
N ALA A 438 5.46 -4.09 8.74
CA ALA A 438 5.37 -4.12 10.21
C ALA A 438 6.61 -3.51 10.87
N MET A 439 7.80 -3.76 10.30
CA MET A 439 9.05 -3.17 10.76
C MET A 439 9.01 -1.64 10.70
N GLY A 440 8.48 -1.07 9.62
CA GLY A 440 8.36 0.39 9.49
C GLY A 440 7.47 1.01 10.56
N ALA A 441 6.32 0.39 10.86
CA ALA A 441 5.47 0.82 11.96
C ALA A 441 6.17 0.71 13.32
N ALA A 442 6.94 -0.36 13.53
CA ALA A 442 7.75 -0.53 14.74
C ALA A 442 8.81 0.57 14.86
N TYR A 443 9.53 0.87 13.78
CA TYR A 443 10.55 1.92 13.77
C TYR A 443 9.98 3.30 14.08
N LEU A 444 8.85 3.66 13.46
CA LEU A 444 8.15 4.93 13.75
C LEU A 444 7.75 5.02 15.23
N ALA A 445 7.20 3.93 15.78
CA ALA A 445 6.81 3.89 17.18
C ALA A 445 8.00 3.97 18.12
N GLY A 446 9.06 3.24 17.84
CA GLY A 446 10.27 3.20 18.66
C GLY A 446 11.03 4.53 18.68
N LEU A 447 11.06 5.26 17.55
CA LEU A 447 11.63 6.62 17.48
C LEU A 447 10.89 7.58 18.40
N ALA A 448 9.56 7.56 18.39
CA ALA A 448 8.74 8.49 19.17
C ALA A 448 8.93 8.34 20.70
N VAL A 449 9.34 7.16 21.17
CA VAL A 449 9.58 6.87 22.61
C VAL A 449 11.07 6.73 22.96
N GLY A 450 11.97 6.99 21.98
CA GLY A 450 13.41 6.89 22.21
C GLY A 450 13.94 5.45 22.35
N TYR A 451 13.19 4.45 21.87
CA TYR A 451 13.65 3.06 21.82
C TYR A 451 14.79 2.92 20.81
N TRP A 452 14.69 3.51 19.64
CA TRP A 452 15.81 3.85 18.75
C TRP A 452 16.07 5.34 18.81
N LYS A 453 17.34 5.72 18.80
CA LYS A 453 17.77 7.10 18.98
C LYS A 453 17.49 7.97 17.76
N ASP A 454 17.77 7.44 16.57
CA ASP A 454 17.71 8.18 15.31
C ASP A 454 17.58 7.23 14.10
N LEU A 455 17.48 7.79 12.89
CA LEU A 455 17.36 7.06 11.65
C LEU A 455 18.62 6.25 11.29
N GLU A 456 19.79 6.66 11.78
CA GLU A 456 21.04 5.94 11.51
C GLU A 456 21.12 4.64 12.33
N GLU A 457 20.66 4.66 13.58
CA GLU A 457 20.52 3.44 14.38
C GLU A 457 19.53 2.45 13.74
N ILE A 458 18.42 2.95 13.17
CA ILE A 458 17.46 2.13 12.44
C ILE A 458 18.10 1.58 11.15
N ARG A 459 18.81 2.42 10.38
CA ARG A 459 19.47 2.00 9.15
C ARG A 459 20.50 0.88 9.41
N ALA A 460 21.17 0.90 10.56
CA ALA A 460 22.13 -0.14 10.94
C ALA A 460 21.49 -1.52 11.19
N ASN A 461 20.20 -1.57 11.52
CA ASN A 461 19.44 -2.83 11.66
C ASN A 461 19.05 -3.43 10.29
N TRP A 462 19.04 -2.63 9.23
CA TRP A 462 18.67 -3.11 7.91
C TRP A 462 19.85 -3.87 7.28
N SER A 463 19.62 -5.10 6.85
CA SER A 463 20.67 -5.94 6.26
C SER A 463 20.17 -6.62 4.99
N VAL A 464 21.08 -6.69 3.99
CA VAL A 464 20.82 -7.32 2.70
C VAL A 464 20.90 -8.84 2.85
N ASP A 465 19.89 -9.57 2.35
CA ASP A 465 19.97 -11.00 2.04
C ASP A 465 20.72 -11.20 0.73
N ARG A 466 20.24 -10.52 -0.34
CA ARG A 466 20.83 -10.66 -1.68
C ARG A 466 20.73 -9.37 -2.48
N THR A 467 21.81 -9.08 -3.21
CA THR A 467 21.86 -8.03 -4.23
C THR A 467 21.87 -8.65 -5.62
N PHE A 468 20.95 -8.23 -6.46
CA PHE A 468 20.92 -8.58 -7.89
C PHE A 468 21.41 -7.37 -8.68
N ARG A 469 22.33 -7.60 -9.62
CA ARG A 469 22.87 -6.56 -10.49
C ARG A 469 22.55 -6.90 -11.93
N SER A 470 22.40 -5.89 -12.79
CA SER A 470 22.14 -6.11 -14.21
C SER A 470 23.26 -6.91 -14.86
N GLU A 471 22.86 -7.97 -15.55
CA GLU A 471 23.72 -8.83 -16.39
C GLU A 471 23.32 -8.70 -17.87
N MET A 472 22.23 -7.96 -18.17
CA MET A 472 21.69 -7.78 -19.52
C MET A 472 22.43 -6.68 -20.28
N ASP A 473 22.79 -6.97 -21.52
CA ASP A 473 23.33 -5.97 -22.45
C ASP A 473 22.34 -4.82 -22.70
N ALA A 474 22.86 -3.60 -22.80
CA ALA A 474 22.05 -2.40 -22.95
C ALA A 474 21.16 -2.42 -24.22
N GLN A 475 21.70 -2.93 -25.34
CA GLN A 475 20.93 -3.02 -26.58
C GLN A 475 19.79 -4.02 -26.46
N GLN A 476 20.03 -5.16 -25.83
CA GLN A 476 18.99 -6.17 -25.55
C GLN A 476 17.89 -5.59 -24.67
N ARG A 477 18.25 -4.81 -23.64
CA ARG A 477 17.29 -4.12 -22.76
C ARG A 477 16.41 -3.16 -23.53
N ILE A 478 16.99 -2.33 -24.38
CA ILE A 478 16.26 -1.37 -25.22
C ILE A 478 15.24 -2.09 -26.10
N VAL A 479 15.64 -3.18 -26.77
CA VAL A 479 14.75 -3.96 -27.64
C VAL A 479 13.59 -4.54 -26.85
N ARG A 480 13.84 -5.17 -25.68
CA ARG A 480 12.79 -5.76 -24.85
C ARG A 480 11.77 -4.72 -24.35
N LEU A 481 12.25 -3.53 -23.93
CA LEU A 481 11.39 -2.46 -23.48
C LEU A 481 10.56 -1.85 -24.64
N GLN A 482 11.10 -1.76 -25.85
CA GLN A 482 10.35 -1.33 -27.03
C GLN A 482 9.25 -2.32 -27.38
N GLU A 483 9.54 -3.61 -27.39
CA GLU A 483 8.57 -4.68 -27.65
C GLU A 483 7.49 -4.73 -26.55
N TRP A 484 7.87 -4.54 -25.29
CA TRP A 484 6.89 -4.41 -24.19
C TRP A 484 5.91 -3.26 -24.43
N LYS A 485 6.40 -2.07 -24.80
CA LYS A 485 5.52 -0.92 -25.11
C LYS A 485 4.56 -1.22 -26.24
N ARG A 486 5.00 -1.97 -27.26
CA ARG A 486 4.12 -2.43 -28.35
C ARG A 486 3.05 -3.39 -27.84
N ALA A 487 3.40 -4.32 -26.95
CA ALA A 487 2.45 -5.25 -26.34
C ALA A 487 1.38 -4.51 -25.51
N VAL A 488 1.79 -3.54 -24.69
CA VAL A 488 0.87 -2.69 -23.93
C VAL A 488 -0.06 -1.90 -24.86
N SER A 489 0.48 -1.32 -25.94
CA SER A 489 -0.34 -0.59 -26.93
C SER A 489 -1.39 -1.50 -27.58
N ALA A 490 -1.08 -2.77 -27.84
CA ALA A 490 -2.04 -3.73 -28.36
C ALA A 490 -3.17 -4.04 -27.36
N ALA A 491 -2.84 -4.18 -26.06
CA ALA A 491 -3.83 -4.40 -25.01
C ALA A 491 -4.78 -3.20 -24.83
N ILE A 492 -4.24 -1.97 -24.92
CA ILE A 492 -5.04 -0.74 -24.85
C ILE A 492 -5.92 -0.59 -26.12
N SER A 493 -5.37 -0.87 -27.31
CA SER A 493 -6.13 -0.76 -28.58
C SER A 493 -7.28 -1.76 -28.62
N TRP A 494 -7.06 -3.00 -28.16
CA TRP A 494 -8.13 -3.99 -28.06
C TRP A 494 -9.34 -3.50 -27.27
N ALA A 495 -9.11 -2.75 -26.19
CA ALA A 495 -10.18 -2.23 -25.35
C ALA A 495 -10.94 -1.05 -25.97
N LYS A 496 -10.27 -0.23 -26.82
CA LYS A 496 -10.90 0.93 -27.47
C LYS A 496 -11.92 0.55 -28.53
N ASP A 497 -11.72 -0.60 -29.18
CA ASP A 497 -12.56 -1.09 -30.25
C ASP A 497 -13.70 -2.00 -29.76
N ALA A 498 -13.79 -2.23 -28.43
CA ALA A 498 -14.86 -3.02 -27.85
C ALA A 498 -16.19 -2.25 -27.93
N PRO A 499 -17.26 -2.82 -28.52
CA PRO A 499 -18.59 -2.24 -28.39
C PRO A 499 -18.92 -2.14 -26.90
N ASN A 500 -19.46 -0.99 -26.48
CA ASN A 500 -19.85 -0.70 -25.09
C ASN A 500 -20.54 -1.93 -24.45
N CYS A 501 -19.82 -2.66 -23.61
CA CYS A 501 -20.34 -3.70 -22.74
C CYS A 501 -20.49 -3.14 -21.33
#